data_532df41103b19bc553453fe8c8674642
#
_entry.id   532df41103b19bc553453fe8c8674642
#
_cell.length_a   1.000
_cell.length_b   1.000
_cell.length_c   1.000
_cell.angle_alpha   90.00
_cell.angle_beta   90.00
_cell.angle_gamma   90.00
#
_symmetry.space_group_name_H-M   'P 1'
#
loop_
_entity.id
_entity.type
_entity.pdbx_description
1 polymer ?
#
loop_
_entity_poly.entity_id
_entity_poly.type
_entity_poly.pdbx_seq_one_letter_code
_entity_poly.pdbx_strand_id
1 'polypeptide(L)'
;MKPLYSYLFKTIAIIAGLWLIFEFSSRLFAEILWFQEVDYLSVFLVRRASQYILWLIATLVSGLFMGVNLWLASRWQWQWLPKDEWYDVGLSVTPEQKQLFGREIISATQNRKATSSDTKQNIEPNTEQKIYSPRLKLPLLLTAAIASAGGITYILTNCIDLALSVWQTSYPLPQIATAFKPPLDSFNLANLTGFIVSYLRQLIVVFTVVGLLLWKPRISLKAIAILLSIVFGLIAAANWSVFLRFFNPSQFNLNDPQFGQDIGFYIFRFPVWHLIESWLLALFCCTLLSCTLYYLLSGNSLSQGRFPGFTKIQLRHISFLGAAVMLALACQHWLNRFDLLYSLRGVVYGASYTNIRVQLPLEVWLTLVSIVSAIWLLYKGFTGYRNLQLQKRKIKKIILLIFPFTLYLSVLVISNIASTTVQYLIVQPNELAKERPYIERSIAFTRQAFNLNNIETKTFNPQGELTAADIQSNNLTIKNIRLWDTRPILQTNRQLQQIRPYYQFYDADIDRYLLSKEPNFANADKQQVIIAAREL
;
A
#
# COMPACT_ATOMS: atom_id res chain seq x y z
N MET A 1 40.74 22.96 -11.97
CA MET A 1 40.37 21.65 -11.40
C MET A 1 38.89 21.24 -11.62
N LYS A 2 37.91 22.15 -11.69
CA LYS A 2 36.48 21.83 -11.91
C LYS A 2 36.15 21.03 -13.19
N PRO A 3 36.79 21.25 -14.38
CA PRO A 3 36.43 20.49 -15.58
C PRO A 3 36.87 19.02 -15.51
N LEU A 4 38.02 18.70 -14.91
CA LEU A 4 38.56 17.34 -14.85
C LEU A 4 37.67 16.39 -14.06
N TYR A 5 37.15 16.84 -12.89
CA TYR A 5 36.20 16.05 -12.08
C TYR A 5 34.87 15.79 -12.82
N SER A 6 34.41 16.74 -13.66
CA SER A 6 33.19 16.57 -14.46
C SER A 6 33.39 15.51 -15.56
N TYR A 7 34.55 15.47 -16.22
CA TYR A 7 34.85 14.45 -17.22
C TYR A 7 35.03 13.07 -16.57
N LEU A 8 35.76 12.99 -15.45
CA LEU A 8 35.96 11.74 -14.72
C LEU A 8 34.61 11.15 -14.26
N PHE A 9 33.73 11.99 -13.69
CA PHE A 9 32.39 11.56 -13.27
C PHE A 9 31.54 11.05 -14.45
N LYS A 10 31.57 11.75 -15.60
CA LYS A 10 30.86 11.31 -16.82
C LYS A 10 31.41 9.99 -17.34
N THR A 11 32.72 9.81 -17.35
CA THR A 11 33.36 8.57 -17.79
C THR A 11 32.99 7.40 -16.91
N ILE A 12 33.04 7.59 -15.57
CA ILE A 12 32.64 6.56 -14.60
C ILE A 12 31.14 6.22 -14.75
N ALA A 13 30.28 7.22 -14.95
CA ALA A 13 28.86 7.01 -15.16
C ALA A 13 28.57 6.23 -16.46
N ILE A 14 29.31 6.51 -17.54
CA ILE A 14 29.19 5.77 -18.81
C ILE A 14 29.66 4.33 -18.63
N ILE A 15 30.81 4.10 -17.99
CA ILE A 15 31.34 2.74 -17.74
C ILE A 15 30.36 1.96 -16.87
N ALA A 16 29.85 2.56 -15.79
CA ALA A 16 28.86 1.91 -14.92
C ALA A 16 27.56 1.60 -15.71
N GLY A 17 27.11 2.50 -16.56
CA GLY A 17 25.95 2.28 -17.44
C GLY A 17 26.16 1.12 -18.41
N LEU A 18 27.32 1.08 -19.08
CA LEU A 18 27.68 -0.02 -19.99
C LEU A 18 27.79 -1.35 -19.25
N TRP A 19 28.37 -1.37 -18.04
CA TRP A 19 28.46 -2.55 -17.21
C TRP A 19 27.08 -3.06 -16.79
N LEU A 20 26.16 -2.18 -16.38
CA LEU A 20 24.78 -2.55 -16.05
C LEU A 20 24.02 -3.11 -17.26
N ILE A 21 24.21 -2.52 -18.46
CA ILE A 21 23.60 -3.02 -19.70
C ILE A 21 24.16 -4.41 -20.03
N PHE A 22 25.48 -4.61 -19.89
CA PHE A 22 26.12 -5.92 -20.13
C PHE A 22 25.60 -6.97 -19.15
N GLU A 23 25.56 -6.67 -17.86
CA GLU A 23 25.06 -7.57 -16.80
C GLU A 23 23.60 -7.97 -17.07
N PHE A 24 22.73 -6.98 -17.38
CA PHE A 24 21.34 -7.24 -17.69
C PHE A 24 21.17 -8.08 -18.96
N SER A 25 21.91 -7.75 -20.03
CA SER A 25 21.84 -8.47 -21.31
C SER A 25 22.37 -9.89 -21.18
N SER A 26 23.46 -10.09 -20.44
CA SER A 26 24.06 -11.40 -20.18
C SER A 26 23.09 -12.33 -19.44
N ARG A 27 22.45 -11.82 -18.37
CA ARG A 27 21.44 -12.59 -17.63
C ARG A 27 20.22 -12.93 -18.49
N LEU A 28 19.73 -11.96 -19.25
CA LEU A 28 18.59 -12.17 -20.15
C LEU A 28 18.90 -13.22 -21.20
N PHE A 29 20.09 -13.15 -21.79
CA PHE A 29 20.54 -14.12 -22.81
C PHE A 29 20.70 -15.52 -22.23
N ALA A 30 21.29 -15.64 -21.04
CA ALA A 30 21.41 -16.91 -20.35
C ALA A 30 20.04 -17.53 -20.02
N GLU A 31 19.06 -16.72 -19.55
CA GLU A 31 17.69 -17.20 -19.32
C GLU A 31 17.02 -17.66 -20.65
N ILE A 32 17.19 -16.93 -21.75
CA ILE A 32 16.63 -17.32 -23.06
C ILE A 32 17.17 -18.68 -23.49
N LEU A 33 18.48 -18.89 -23.42
CA LEU A 33 19.12 -20.14 -23.80
C LEU A 33 18.63 -21.30 -22.92
N TRP A 34 18.52 -21.06 -21.60
CA TRP A 34 18.03 -22.08 -20.67
C TRP A 34 16.58 -22.48 -20.96
N PHE A 35 15.69 -21.48 -21.18
CA PHE A 35 14.30 -21.77 -21.52
C PHE A 35 14.14 -22.41 -22.89
N GLN A 36 15.04 -22.15 -23.81
CA GLN A 36 15.10 -22.80 -25.12
C GLN A 36 15.51 -24.28 -25.00
N GLU A 37 16.51 -24.58 -24.15
CA GLU A 37 16.98 -25.93 -23.89
C GLU A 37 15.91 -26.85 -23.30
N VAL A 38 15.07 -26.30 -22.41
CA VAL A 38 13.97 -27.04 -21.76
C VAL A 38 12.63 -26.96 -22.51
N ASP A 39 12.59 -26.47 -23.75
CA ASP A 39 11.38 -26.32 -24.60
C ASP A 39 10.27 -25.42 -24.03
N TYR A 40 10.59 -24.53 -23.09
CA TYR A 40 9.64 -23.58 -22.48
C TYR A 40 9.85 -22.12 -22.89
N LEU A 41 10.48 -21.87 -24.04
CA LEU A 41 10.75 -20.50 -24.52
C LEU A 41 9.46 -19.67 -24.68
N SER A 42 8.36 -20.28 -25.13
CA SER A 42 7.05 -19.62 -25.25
C SER A 42 6.54 -19.08 -23.91
N VAL A 43 6.69 -19.84 -22.83
CA VAL A 43 6.30 -19.43 -21.48
C VAL A 43 7.15 -18.26 -20.99
N PHE A 44 8.45 -18.31 -21.25
CA PHE A 44 9.36 -17.22 -20.91
C PHE A 44 8.98 -15.93 -21.65
N LEU A 45 8.72 -16.01 -22.96
CA LEU A 45 8.33 -14.84 -23.77
C LEU A 45 7.00 -14.23 -23.31
N VAL A 46 5.99 -15.06 -23.03
CA VAL A 46 4.70 -14.58 -22.49
C VAL A 46 4.90 -13.88 -21.14
N ARG A 47 5.70 -14.47 -20.24
CA ARG A 47 6.03 -13.86 -18.95
C ARG A 47 6.69 -12.51 -19.14
N ARG A 48 7.76 -12.43 -19.95
CA ARG A 48 8.51 -11.19 -20.14
C ARG A 48 7.70 -10.12 -20.87
N ALA A 49 6.97 -10.49 -21.92
CA ALA A 49 6.09 -9.57 -22.65
C ALA A 49 5.03 -8.99 -21.71
N SER A 50 4.36 -9.82 -20.90
CA SER A 50 3.37 -9.36 -19.93
C SER A 50 3.97 -8.41 -18.89
N GLN A 51 5.16 -8.71 -18.36
CA GLN A 51 5.87 -7.84 -17.43
C GLN A 51 6.17 -6.47 -18.03
N TYR A 52 6.72 -6.43 -19.26
CA TYR A 52 7.06 -5.17 -19.95
C TYR A 52 5.82 -4.34 -20.32
N ILE A 53 4.76 -5.00 -20.79
CA ILE A 53 3.50 -4.32 -21.14
C ILE A 53 2.88 -3.68 -19.90
N LEU A 54 2.75 -4.44 -18.80
CA LEU A 54 2.21 -3.93 -17.55
C LEU A 54 3.06 -2.81 -16.96
N TRP A 55 4.40 -2.96 -16.99
CA TRP A 55 5.32 -1.93 -16.56
C TRP A 55 5.13 -0.63 -17.36
N LEU A 56 5.07 -0.74 -18.68
CA LEU A 56 4.93 0.40 -19.58
C LEU A 56 3.60 1.13 -19.36
N ILE A 57 2.49 0.38 -19.32
CA ILE A 57 1.14 0.96 -19.13
C ILE A 57 1.07 1.67 -17.78
N ALA A 58 1.43 1.00 -16.68
CA ALA A 58 1.32 1.59 -15.36
C ALA A 58 2.25 2.81 -15.18
N THR A 59 3.48 2.75 -15.71
CA THR A 59 4.43 3.87 -15.69
C THR A 59 3.91 5.05 -16.50
N LEU A 60 3.43 4.83 -17.72
CA LEU A 60 2.92 5.90 -18.58
C LEU A 60 1.67 6.55 -18.01
N VAL A 61 0.70 5.76 -17.57
CA VAL A 61 -0.56 6.29 -16.99
C VAL A 61 -0.26 7.10 -15.73
N SER A 62 0.57 6.57 -14.83
CA SER A 62 0.94 7.26 -13.59
C SER A 62 1.74 8.52 -13.87
N GLY A 63 2.74 8.43 -14.76
CA GLY A 63 3.59 9.57 -15.13
C GLY A 63 2.82 10.68 -15.83
N LEU A 64 1.93 10.31 -16.75
CA LEU A 64 1.06 11.28 -17.42
C LEU A 64 0.11 11.96 -16.44
N PHE A 65 -0.56 11.18 -15.59
CA PHE A 65 -1.50 11.71 -14.60
C PHE A 65 -0.81 12.67 -13.63
N MET A 66 0.28 12.25 -12.98
CA MET A 66 1.04 13.11 -12.06
C MET A 66 1.68 14.30 -12.79
N GLY A 67 2.28 14.06 -13.97
CA GLY A 67 2.93 15.09 -14.76
C GLY A 67 2.00 16.19 -15.20
N VAL A 68 0.81 15.86 -15.73
CA VAL A 68 -0.22 16.83 -16.14
C VAL A 68 -0.70 17.64 -14.95
N ASN A 69 -1.01 17.00 -13.82
CA ASN A 69 -1.49 17.70 -12.62
C ASN A 69 -0.41 18.62 -12.02
N LEU A 70 0.86 18.21 -11.98
CA LEU A 70 1.96 19.06 -11.54
C LEU A 70 2.22 20.21 -12.52
N TRP A 71 2.06 19.97 -13.83
CA TRP A 71 2.17 21.03 -14.84
C TRP A 71 1.04 22.05 -14.68
N LEU A 72 -0.22 21.63 -14.47
CA LEU A 72 -1.34 22.50 -14.14
C LEU A 72 -1.07 23.28 -12.84
N ALA A 73 -0.56 22.60 -11.81
CA ALA A 73 -0.22 23.25 -10.56
C ALA A 73 0.85 24.34 -10.76
N SER A 74 1.82 24.09 -11.64
CA SER A 74 2.87 25.07 -11.94
C SER A 74 2.33 26.29 -12.68
N ARG A 75 1.31 26.12 -13.53
CA ARG A 75 0.66 27.26 -14.22
C ARG A 75 -0.22 28.08 -13.30
N TRP A 76 -0.86 27.46 -12.31
CA TRP A 76 -1.78 28.11 -11.39
C TRP A 76 -1.15 28.52 -10.06
N GLN A 77 0.17 28.44 -9.93
CA GLN A 77 0.90 28.92 -8.76
C GLN A 77 0.89 30.45 -8.68
N TRP A 78 1.08 30.98 -7.45
CA TRP A 78 1.35 32.39 -7.25
C TRP A 78 2.71 32.75 -7.85
N GLN A 79 2.73 33.72 -8.77
CA GLN A 79 4.00 34.21 -9.34
C GLN A 79 4.64 35.28 -8.46
N TRP A 80 3.80 36.09 -7.79
CA TRP A 80 4.22 37.16 -6.88
C TRP A 80 3.13 37.42 -5.83
N LEU A 81 3.53 37.72 -4.57
CA LEU A 81 2.64 38.36 -3.60
C LEU A 81 2.56 39.86 -3.95
N PRO A 82 1.36 40.42 -4.18
CA PRO A 82 1.23 41.87 -4.42
C PRO A 82 1.80 42.65 -3.21
N LYS A 83 2.70 43.56 -3.45
CA LYS A 83 3.28 44.43 -2.39
C LYS A 83 2.21 45.24 -1.67
N ASP A 84 1.10 45.55 -2.36
CA ASP A 84 0.09 46.50 -1.90
C ASP A 84 -0.89 45.94 -0.85
N GLU A 85 -0.95 44.62 -0.68
CA GLU A 85 -1.80 44.01 0.36
C GLU A 85 -1.15 43.98 1.78
N TRP A 86 0.07 44.50 1.96
CA TRP A 86 0.76 44.53 3.24
C TRP A 86 0.14 45.50 4.24
N TYR A 87 -0.59 46.53 3.75
CA TYR A 87 -1.10 47.61 4.57
C TYR A 87 -2.43 47.29 5.30
N ASP A 88 -3.11 46.23 4.95
CA ASP A 88 -4.43 45.89 5.53
C ASP A 88 -4.37 44.88 6.70
N VAL A 89 -3.17 44.51 7.14
CA VAL A 89 -2.99 43.59 8.29
C VAL A 89 -2.64 44.46 9.51
N GLY A 90 -3.67 45.00 10.18
CA GLY A 90 -3.77 45.33 11.60
C GLY A 90 -2.51 45.58 12.46
N LEU A 91 -1.46 46.15 11.92
CA LEU A 91 -0.48 46.88 12.69
C LEU A 91 -1.07 48.28 12.83
N SER A 92 -1.40 48.69 14.05
CA SER A 92 -1.71 50.04 14.42
C SER A 92 -0.46 50.89 14.15
N VAL A 93 -0.30 51.30 12.91
CA VAL A 93 0.71 52.31 12.54
C VAL A 93 0.15 53.64 13.05
N THR A 94 0.88 54.25 13.97
CA THR A 94 0.52 55.54 14.52
C THR A 94 0.37 56.57 13.39
N PRO A 95 -0.48 57.60 13.55
CA PRO A 95 -0.69 58.62 12.52
C PRO A 95 0.61 59.30 12.03
N GLU A 96 1.64 59.40 12.87
CA GLU A 96 2.94 59.94 12.54
C GLU A 96 3.75 59.06 11.58
N GLN A 97 3.69 57.73 11.74
CA GLN A 97 4.34 56.81 10.80
C GLN A 97 3.67 56.80 9.42
N LYS A 98 2.37 57.04 9.33
CA LYS A 98 1.68 57.22 8.05
C LYS A 98 2.13 58.45 7.27
N GLN A 99 2.48 59.55 7.96
CA GLN A 99 2.96 60.75 7.29
C GLN A 99 4.39 60.60 6.77
N LEU A 100 5.27 59.89 7.47
CA LEU A 100 6.65 59.63 7.02
C LEU A 100 6.68 58.73 5.79
N PHE A 101 5.92 57.65 5.79
CA PHE A 101 5.85 56.73 4.63
C PHE A 101 5.10 57.36 3.43
N GLY A 102 4.11 58.21 3.67
CA GLY A 102 3.41 58.95 2.61
C GLY A 102 4.29 59.94 1.86
N ARG A 103 5.26 60.57 2.50
CA ARG A 103 6.20 61.50 1.84
C ARG A 103 7.22 60.79 0.93
N GLU A 104 7.73 59.63 1.33
CA GLU A 104 8.66 58.86 0.49
C GLU A 104 7.99 58.29 -0.78
N ILE A 105 6.73 57.89 -0.69
CA ILE A 105 6.00 57.35 -1.86
C ILE A 105 5.65 58.48 -2.84
N ILE A 106 5.30 59.67 -2.38
CA ILE A 106 4.98 60.82 -3.23
C ILE A 106 6.22 61.30 -3.98
N SER A 107 7.39 61.34 -3.33
CA SER A 107 8.65 61.73 -3.99
C SER A 107 9.12 60.72 -5.02
N ALA A 108 8.93 59.40 -4.77
CA ALA A 108 9.25 58.35 -5.73
C ALA A 108 8.29 58.33 -6.94
N THR A 109 7.02 58.73 -6.75
CA THR A 109 6.03 58.78 -7.82
C THR A 109 6.17 60.03 -8.71
N GLN A 110 6.62 61.15 -8.16
CA GLN A 110 6.88 62.36 -8.94
C GLN A 110 8.12 62.23 -9.84
N ASN A 111 9.19 61.58 -9.38
CA ASN A 111 10.36 61.31 -10.22
C ASN A 111 10.13 60.28 -11.35
N ARG A 112 9.08 59.48 -11.26
CA ARG A 112 8.69 58.54 -12.36
C ARG A 112 7.80 59.17 -13.41
N LYS A 113 7.16 60.30 -13.14
CA LYS A 113 6.31 61.01 -14.13
C LYS A 113 7.09 61.92 -15.09
N ALA A 114 8.35 62.17 -14.83
CA ALA A 114 9.18 63.07 -15.66
C ALA A 114 9.93 62.36 -16.82
N THR A 115 9.83 61.01 -16.96
CA THR A 115 10.64 60.28 -17.93
C THR A 115 9.87 59.24 -18.77
N SER A 116 8.54 59.38 -18.97
CA SER A 116 7.83 58.54 -19.92
C SER A 116 6.63 59.21 -20.58
N SER A 117 6.92 60.11 -21.52
CA SER A 117 6.02 60.31 -22.67
C SER A 117 6.49 59.37 -23.77
N ASP A 118 5.52 58.63 -24.32
CA ASP A 118 5.61 57.68 -25.43
C ASP A 118 5.90 56.20 -25.04
N THR A 119 4.83 55.50 -24.74
CA THR A 119 4.38 54.27 -25.37
C THR A 119 3.11 53.78 -24.64
N LYS A 120 1.93 54.14 -25.17
CA LYS A 120 0.67 53.51 -24.79
C LYS A 120 0.63 52.10 -25.41
N GLN A 121 1.17 51.13 -24.76
CA GLN A 121 0.70 49.74 -24.94
C GLN A 121 -0.43 49.49 -23.94
N ASN A 122 -1.59 49.21 -24.49
CA ASN A 122 -2.76 48.71 -23.76
C ASN A 122 -2.41 47.37 -23.11
N ILE A 123 -1.90 47.42 -21.89
CA ILE A 123 -1.86 46.26 -21.01
C ILE A 123 -3.21 46.20 -20.34
N GLU A 124 -4.10 45.30 -20.83
CA GLU A 124 -5.32 44.94 -20.11
C GLU A 124 -4.96 44.67 -18.65
N PRO A 125 -5.71 45.19 -17.66
CA PRO A 125 -5.43 44.94 -16.26
C PRO A 125 -5.54 43.47 -15.98
N ASN A 126 -4.43 42.84 -15.65
CA ASN A 126 -4.35 41.48 -15.16
C ASN A 126 -5.49 41.25 -14.16
N THR A 127 -6.35 40.31 -14.49
CA THR A 127 -7.50 39.89 -13.69
C THR A 127 -7.05 39.67 -12.25
N GLU A 128 -7.46 40.55 -11.33
CA GLU A 128 -7.15 40.43 -9.90
C GLU A 128 -7.45 39.02 -9.43
N GLN A 129 -6.44 38.26 -9.06
CA GLN A 129 -6.60 36.92 -8.54
C GLN A 129 -7.21 36.99 -7.15
N LYS A 130 -8.54 36.99 -7.06
CA LYS A 130 -9.26 37.04 -5.78
C LYS A 130 -8.92 35.81 -4.93
N ILE A 131 -8.51 36.05 -3.67
CA ILE A 131 -8.20 35.04 -2.66
C ILE A 131 -9.50 34.48 -2.06
N TYR A 132 -9.64 33.15 -2.06
CA TYR A 132 -10.85 32.46 -1.60
C TYR A 132 -10.69 31.65 -0.31
N SER A 133 -9.48 31.57 0.26
CA SER A 133 -9.22 30.88 1.52
C SER A 133 -8.56 31.81 2.56
N PRO A 134 -8.56 31.44 3.87
CA PRO A 134 -7.83 32.20 4.88
C PRO A 134 -6.32 32.15 4.65
N ARG A 135 -5.63 33.18 5.09
CA ARG A 135 -4.17 33.26 5.13
C ARG A 135 -3.66 32.34 6.23
N LEU A 136 -2.61 31.54 5.94
CA LEU A 136 -1.95 30.71 6.94
C LEU A 136 -0.71 31.42 7.47
N LYS A 137 -0.57 31.45 8.80
CA LYS A 137 0.65 31.90 9.47
C LYS A 137 1.74 30.82 9.36
N LEU A 138 2.99 31.22 9.54
CA LEU A 138 4.16 30.32 9.39
C LEU A 138 4.02 28.96 10.10
N PRO A 139 3.59 28.86 11.38
CA PRO A 139 3.48 27.54 12.02
C PRO A 139 2.47 26.61 11.31
N LEU A 140 1.29 27.11 10.96
CA LEU A 140 0.28 26.32 10.24
C LEU A 140 0.69 26.00 8.79
N LEU A 141 1.45 26.89 8.15
CA LEU A 141 2.03 26.63 6.83
C LEU A 141 3.07 25.51 6.90
N LEU A 142 3.97 25.57 7.89
CA LEU A 142 4.99 24.54 8.10
C LEU A 142 4.37 23.19 8.44
N THR A 143 3.40 23.15 9.36
CA THR A 143 2.73 21.88 9.71
C THR A 143 2.02 21.28 8.50
N ALA A 144 1.30 22.05 7.70
CA ALA A 144 0.64 21.57 6.50
C ALA A 144 1.64 21.11 5.42
N ALA A 145 2.75 21.83 5.24
CA ALA A 145 3.80 21.46 4.29
C ALA A 145 4.54 20.18 4.73
N ILE A 146 4.90 20.07 6.00
CA ILE A 146 5.56 18.88 6.56
C ILE A 146 4.62 17.68 6.52
N ALA A 147 3.33 17.83 6.87
CA ALA A 147 2.35 16.76 6.79
C ALA A 147 2.16 16.26 5.34
N SER A 148 2.08 17.18 4.37
CA SER A 148 1.98 16.81 2.95
C SER A 148 3.24 16.11 2.45
N ALA A 149 4.43 16.62 2.79
CA ALA A 149 5.70 16.02 2.43
C ALA A 149 5.90 14.66 3.10
N GLY A 150 5.54 14.53 4.38
CA GLY A 150 5.56 13.29 5.13
C GLY A 150 4.63 12.23 4.53
N GLY A 151 3.42 12.62 4.15
CA GLY A 151 2.48 11.73 3.45
C GLY A 151 3.01 11.22 2.11
N ILE A 152 3.61 12.10 1.30
CA ILE A 152 4.26 11.70 0.02
C ILE A 152 5.39 10.71 0.30
N THR A 153 6.23 11.00 1.29
CA THR A 153 7.37 10.14 1.64
C THR A 153 6.90 8.77 2.15
N TYR A 154 5.88 8.75 3.00
CA TYR A 154 5.27 7.51 3.50
C TYR A 154 4.74 6.63 2.36
N ILE A 155 4.01 7.19 1.41
CA ILE A 155 3.51 6.43 0.25
C ILE A 155 4.69 5.95 -0.61
N LEU A 156 5.69 6.79 -0.85
CA LEU A 156 6.88 6.44 -1.62
C LEU A 156 7.64 5.27 -1.00
N THR A 157 7.94 5.31 0.30
CA THR A 157 8.68 4.24 0.99
C THR A 157 7.91 2.92 0.97
N ASN A 158 6.61 2.95 1.25
CA ASN A 158 5.78 1.74 1.20
C ASN A 158 5.69 1.15 -0.22
N CYS A 159 5.57 1.97 -1.26
CA CYS A 159 5.58 1.49 -2.64
C CYS A 159 6.94 0.89 -3.03
N ILE A 160 8.05 1.48 -2.57
CA ILE A 160 9.39 0.94 -2.82
C ILE A 160 9.57 -0.40 -2.08
N ASP A 161 9.20 -0.48 -0.81
CA ASP A 161 9.29 -1.71 -0.02
C ASP A 161 8.44 -2.83 -0.64
N LEU A 162 7.24 -2.52 -1.12
CA LEU A 162 6.39 -3.46 -1.86
C LEU A 162 7.07 -3.92 -3.16
N ALA A 163 7.63 -3.01 -3.95
CA ALA A 163 8.33 -3.37 -5.18
C ALA A 163 9.55 -4.25 -4.91
N LEU A 164 10.32 -3.96 -3.85
CA LEU A 164 11.50 -4.76 -3.45
C LEU A 164 11.10 -6.13 -2.91
N SER A 165 10.06 -6.23 -2.10
CA SER A 165 9.59 -7.52 -1.54
C SER A 165 9.18 -8.49 -2.65
N VAL A 166 8.49 -8.00 -3.67
CA VAL A 166 8.09 -8.82 -4.82
C VAL A 166 9.29 -9.22 -5.69
N TRP A 167 10.33 -8.39 -5.75
CA TRP A 167 11.55 -8.70 -6.49
C TRP A 167 12.42 -9.75 -5.79
N GLN A 168 12.47 -9.75 -4.45
CA GLN A 168 13.30 -10.67 -3.66
C GLN A 168 12.73 -12.08 -3.58
N THR A 169 11.41 -12.23 -3.69
CA THR A 169 10.76 -13.55 -3.72
C THR A 169 10.78 -14.11 -5.13
N SER A 170 11.78 -14.93 -5.45
CA SER A 170 11.94 -15.58 -6.77
C SER A 170 10.75 -16.47 -7.17
N TYR A 171 9.96 -16.94 -6.21
CA TYR A 171 8.67 -17.62 -6.39
C TYR A 171 7.73 -17.20 -5.26
N PRO A 172 6.99 -16.09 -5.41
CA PRO A 172 5.90 -15.86 -4.48
C PRO A 172 4.83 -16.92 -4.77
N LEU A 173 4.67 -17.87 -3.85
CA LEU A 173 3.34 -18.43 -3.65
C LEU A 173 2.40 -17.23 -3.62
N PRO A 174 1.19 -17.29 -4.21
CA PRO A 174 0.27 -16.19 -4.20
C PRO A 174 -0.09 -15.85 -2.75
N GLN A 175 0.77 -15.08 -2.12
CA GLN A 175 0.37 -14.33 -0.95
C GLN A 175 -0.63 -13.34 -1.53
N ILE A 176 -1.91 -13.62 -1.27
CA ILE A 176 -2.97 -12.62 -1.40
C ILE A 176 -2.38 -11.39 -0.74
N ALA A 177 -2.20 -10.33 -1.54
CA ALA A 177 -1.62 -9.10 -1.05
C ALA A 177 -2.51 -8.66 0.12
N THR A 178 -2.11 -9.08 1.32
CA THR A 178 -2.78 -8.66 2.53
C THR A 178 -2.55 -7.18 2.57
N ALA A 179 -3.63 -6.46 2.33
CA ALA A 179 -3.70 -5.03 2.42
C ALA A 179 -2.83 -4.55 3.57
N PHE A 180 -2.01 -3.57 3.29
CA PHE A 180 -1.30 -2.69 4.20
C PHE A 180 -1.50 -3.03 5.69
N LYS A 181 -0.85 -4.09 6.19
CA LYS A 181 -0.76 -4.31 7.65
C LYS A 181 0.34 -3.41 8.18
N PRO A 182 0.02 -2.45 9.02
CA PRO A 182 1.09 -1.77 9.77
C PRO A 182 1.82 -2.81 10.63
N PRO A 183 3.15 -2.72 10.78
CA PRO A 183 3.98 -3.72 11.47
C PRO A 183 3.84 -3.67 13.00
N LEU A 184 2.60 -3.56 13.51
CA LEU A 184 2.32 -3.47 14.95
C LEU A 184 2.28 -4.83 15.67
N ASP A 185 2.22 -5.94 14.93
CA ASP A 185 1.99 -7.27 15.52
C ASP A 185 3.27 -8.05 15.91
N SER A 186 4.46 -7.47 15.76
CA SER A 186 5.72 -8.16 16.10
C SER A 186 6.60 -7.41 17.09
N PHE A 187 6.02 -7.05 18.24
CA PHE A 187 6.82 -6.55 19.37
C PHE A 187 7.50 -7.74 20.07
N ASN A 188 8.60 -8.23 19.50
CA ASN A 188 9.43 -9.25 20.12
C ASN A 188 10.74 -8.59 20.57
N LEU A 189 11.00 -8.58 21.88
CA LEU A 189 12.18 -7.93 22.49
C LEU A 189 13.51 -8.42 21.87
N ALA A 190 13.55 -9.66 21.36
CA ALA A 190 14.73 -10.23 20.73
C ALA A 190 15.14 -9.54 19.41
N ASN A 191 14.23 -8.82 18.76
CA ASN A 191 14.47 -8.11 17.49
C ASN A 191 14.59 -6.59 17.67
N LEU A 192 14.80 -6.10 18.89
CA LEU A 192 14.81 -4.67 19.20
C LEU A 192 15.85 -3.90 18.39
N THR A 193 17.02 -4.47 18.15
CA THR A 193 18.09 -3.85 17.36
C THR A 193 17.72 -3.73 15.88
N GLY A 194 17.17 -4.78 15.28
CA GLY A 194 16.68 -4.76 13.90
C GLY A 194 15.50 -3.76 13.73
N PHE A 195 14.62 -3.72 14.72
CA PHE A 195 13.50 -2.77 14.79
C PHE A 195 14.02 -1.33 14.82
N ILE A 196 14.93 -0.99 15.76
CA ILE A 196 15.50 0.36 15.88
C ILE A 196 16.23 0.77 14.60
N VAL A 197 17.04 -0.10 14.00
CA VAL A 197 17.77 0.20 12.76
C VAL A 197 16.82 0.44 11.59
N SER A 198 15.73 -0.35 11.48
CA SER A 198 14.70 -0.17 10.46
C SER A 198 13.98 1.16 10.57
N TYR A 199 13.55 1.53 11.79
CA TYR A 199 12.90 2.82 12.04
C TYR A 199 13.85 4.01 11.87
N LEU A 200 15.10 3.88 12.29
CA LEU A 200 16.12 4.95 12.11
C LEU A 200 16.37 5.20 10.61
N ARG A 201 16.49 4.13 9.82
CA ARG A 201 16.60 4.23 8.35
C ARG A 201 15.40 4.95 7.74
N GLN A 202 14.18 4.55 8.12
CA GLN A 202 12.96 5.19 7.63
C GLN A 202 12.90 6.68 8.03
N LEU A 203 13.25 7.02 9.27
CA LEU A 203 13.31 8.40 9.72
C LEU A 203 14.33 9.23 8.93
N ILE A 204 15.53 8.72 8.67
CA ILE A 204 16.54 9.39 7.86
C ILE A 204 16.00 9.66 6.44
N VAL A 205 15.37 8.66 5.81
CA VAL A 205 14.76 8.83 4.48
C VAL A 205 13.66 9.89 4.52
N VAL A 206 12.76 9.83 5.52
CA VAL A 206 11.69 10.82 5.68
C VAL A 206 12.26 12.23 5.84
N PHE A 207 13.21 12.44 6.75
CA PHE A 207 13.82 13.75 6.96
C PHE A 207 14.56 14.27 5.72
N THR A 208 15.27 13.38 5.00
CA THR A 208 15.99 13.76 3.77
C THR A 208 15.01 14.18 2.67
N VAL A 209 13.99 13.38 2.42
CA VAL A 209 12.99 13.66 1.38
C VAL A 209 12.17 14.91 1.73
N VAL A 210 11.73 15.05 2.98
CA VAL A 210 11.02 16.25 3.45
C VAL A 210 11.93 17.49 3.32
N GLY A 211 13.19 17.39 3.71
CA GLY A 211 14.17 18.48 3.55
C GLY A 211 14.35 18.89 2.08
N LEU A 212 14.49 17.92 1.17
CA LEU A 212 14.60 18.18 -0.27
C LEU A 212 13.32 18.81 -0.84
N LEU A 213 12.16 18.33 -0.42
CA LEU A 213 10.85 18.88 -0.83
C LEU A 213 10.66 20.31 -0.40
N LEU A 214 11.13 20.68 0.80
CA LEU A 214 11.03 22.04 1.30
C LEU A 214 12.09 22.98 0.69
N TRP A 215 13.28 22.45 0.36
CA TRP A 215 14.38 23.25 -0.22
C TRP A 215 14.18 23.56 -1.71
N LYS A 216 13.89 22.53 -2.54
CA LYS A 216 13.68 22.69 -3.99
C LYS A 216 12.39 21.99 -4.45
N PRO A 217 11.19 22.44 -4.04
CA PRO A 217 9.93 21.73 -4.24
C PRO A 217 9.63 21.39 -5.70
N ARG A 218 9.97 22.29 -6.63
CA ARG A 218 9.67 22.09 -8.06
C ARG A 218 10.44 20.91 -8.68
N ILE A 219 11.73 20.79 -8.32
CA ILE A 219 12.60 19.72 -8.86
C ILE A 219 12.28 18.41 -8.13
N SER A 220 12.20 18.46 -6.80
CA SER A 220 11.96 17.27 -5.98
C SER A 220 10.62 16.62 -6.28
N LEU A 221 9.52 17.39 -6.45
CA LEU A 221 8.21 16.85 -6.79
C LEU A 221 8.19 16.21 -8.20
N LYS A 222 8.90 16.78 -9.18
CA LYS A 222 9.04 16.15 -10.50
C LYS A 222 9.84 14.85 -10.42
N ALA A 223 10.94 14.85 -9.69
CA ALA A 223 11.76 13.64 -9.50
C ALA A 223 10.97 12.53 -8.78
N ILE A 224 10.21 12.87 -7.73
CA ILE A 224 9.33 11.93 -7.02
C ILE A 224 8.23 11.40 -7.94
N ALA A 225 7.62 12.26 -8.77
CA ALA A 225 6.60 11.81 -9.70
C ALA A 225 7.13 10.80 -10.72
N ILE A 226 8.33 11.01 -11.24
CA ILE A 226 9.00 10.07 -12.15
C ILE A 226 9.32 8.77 -11.40
N LEU A 227 9.93 8.87 -10.22
CA LEU A 227 10.30 7.70 -9.41
C LEU A 227 9.07 6.85 -9.06
N LEU A 228 7.99 7.47 -8.56
CA LEU A 228 6.74 6.78 -8.23
C LEU A 228 6.12 6.12 -9.46
N SER A 229 6.16 6.79 -10.62
CA SER A 229 5.62 6.20 -11.86
C SER A 229 6.38 4.93 -12.25
N ILE A 230 7.71 4.93 -12.13
CA ILE A 230 8.54 3.75 -12.36
C ILE A 230 8.23 2.64 -11.34
N VAL A 231 8.11 2.99 -10.07
CA VAL A 231 7.79 2.04 -8.98
C VAL A 231 6.42 1.40 -9.19
N PHE A 232 5.40 2.17 -9.58
CA PHE A 232 4.08 1.62 -9.93
C PHE A 232 4.16 0.65 -11.11
N GLY A 233 4.97 0.97 -12.11
CA GLY A 233 5.25 0.05 -13.21
C GLY A 233 5.90 -1.25 -12.74
N LEU A 234 6.90 -1.18 -11.86
CA LEU A 234 7.57 -2.35 -11.28
C LEU A 234 6.60 -3.22 -10.47
N ILE A 235 5.73 -2.61 -9.66
CA ILE A 235 4.69 -3.35 -8.90
C ILE A 235 3.73 -4.06 -9.87
N ALA A 236 3.28 -3.40 -10.94
CA ALA A 236 2.41 -4.01 -11.93
C ALA A 236 3.09 -5.16 -12.68
N ALA A 237 4.34 -4.98 -13.09
CA ALA A 237 5.15 -6.01 -13.74
C ALA A 237 5.38 -7.23 -12.84
N ALA A 238 5.63 -7.01 -11.57
CA ALA A 238 5.83 -8.06 -10.58
C ALA A 238 4.58 -8.94 -10.41
N ASN A 239 3.39 -8.36 -10.54
CA ASN A 239 2.10 -9.05 -10.44
C ASN A 239 1.56 -9.57 -11.80
N TRP A 240 2.43 -9.78 -12.80
CA TRP A 240 2.05 -10.22 -14.14
C TRP A 240 1.17 -11.48 -14.14
N SER A 241 1.45 -12.45 -13.28
CA SER A 241 0.69 -13.71 -13.18
C SER A 241 -0.74 -13.51 -12.68
N VAL A 242 -0.96 -12.52 -11.83
CA VAL A 242 -2.29 -12.14 -11.34
C VAL A 242 -3.14 -11.59 -12.48
N PHE A 243 -2.53 -10.73 -13.33
CA PHE A 243 -3.23 -10.21 -14.51
C PHE A 243 -3.50 -11.30 -15.56
N LEU A 244 -2.56 -12.21 -15.83
CA LEU A 244 -2.81 -13.30 -16.78
C LEU A 244 -3.93 -14.23 -16.32
N ARG A 245 -3.99 -14.55 -15.05
CA ARG A 245 -5.07 -15.36 -14.47
C ARG A 245 -6.44 -14.67 -14.56
N PHE A 246 -6.48 -13.35 -14.47
CA PHE A 246 -7.72 -12.57 -14.63
C PHE A 246 -8.35 -12.76 -16.02
N PHE A 247 -7.53 -12.81 -17.08
CA PHE A 247 -8.00 -13.01 -18.45
C PHE A 247 -8.33 -14.47 -18.79
N ASN A 248 -7.86 -15.43 -17.97
CA ASN A 248 -8.10 -16.86 -18.15
C ASN A 248 -8.71 -17.48 -16.88
N PRO A 249 -9.92 -17.05 -16.45
CA PRO A 249 -10.55 -17.57 -15.24
C PRO A 249 -11.13 -18.97 -15.47
N SER A 250 -10.97 -19.84 -14.47
CA SER A 250 -11.71 -21.12 -14.40
C SER A 250 -12.92 -20.96 -13.46
N GLN A 251 -14.01 -21.66 -13.79
CA GLN A 251 -15.20 -21.74 -12.93
C GLN A 251 -15.09 -22.95 -12.02
N PHE A 252 -15.36 -22.77 -10.76
CA PHE A 252 -15.37 -23.85 -9.76
C PHE A 252 -16.76 -24.42 -9.56
N ASN A 253 -17.82 -23.72 -9.98
CA ASN A 253 -19.22 -24.08 -9.74
C ASN A 253 -19.54 -24.27 -8.24
N LEU A 254 -18.78 -23.60 -7.40
CA LEU A 254 -18.93 -23.60 -5.96
C LEU A 254 -18.99 -22.15 -5.48
N ASN A 255 -20.12 -21.77 -4.92
CA ASN A 255 -20.35 -20.41 -4.47
C ASN A 255 -20.09 -20.25 -2.97
N ASP A 256 -19.50 -19.12 -2.59
CA ASP A 256 -19.38 -18.73 -1.20
C ASP A 256 -20.76 -18.43 -0.58
N PRO A 257 -21.05 -18.93 0.64
CA PRO A 257 -22.37 -18.80 1.25
C PRO A 257 -22.68 -17.39 1.77
N GLN A 258 -21.70 -16.48 1.82
CA GLN A 258 -21.89 -15.14 2.38
C GLN A 258 -22.27 -14.13 1.28
N PHE A 259 -21.58 -14.16 0.13
CA PHE A 259 -21.77 -13.20 -0.97
C PHE A 259 -22.32 -13.86 -2.25
N GLY A 260 -22.41 -15.19 -2.29
CA GLY A 260 -22.92 -15.96 -3.43
C GLY A 260 -22.01 -15.91 -4.66
N GLN A 261 -20.75 -15.51 -4.51
CA GLN A 261 -19.78 -15.46 -5.60
C GLN A 261 -19.11 -16.83 -5.79
N ASP A 262 -18.88 -17.23 -7.06
CA ASP A 262 -18.05 -18.39 -7.36
C ASP A 262 -16.63 -18.22 -6.79
N ILE A 263 -16.02 -19.30 -6.31
CA ILE A 263 -14.65 -19.28 -5.77
C ILE A 263 -13.66 -18.71 -6.78
N GLY A 264 -13.88 -18.93 -8.08
CA GLY A 264 -13.07 -18.34 -9.15
C GLY A 264 -13.03 -16.81 -9.14
N PHE A 265 -14.09 -16.14 -8.63
CA PHE A 265 -14.06 -14.68 -8.44
C PHE A 265 -12.92 -14.27 -7.49
N TYR A 266 -12.79 -14.95 -6.34
CA TYR A 266 -11.78 -14.64 -5.31
C TYR A 266 -10.35 -14.97 -5.76
N ILE A 267 -10.17 -15.99 -6.62
CA ILE A 267 -8.85 -16.44 -7.08
C ILE A 267 -8.36 -15.61 -8.27
N PHE A 268 -9.25 -15.30 -9.22
CA PHE A 268 -8.87 -14.74 -10.52
C PHE A 268 -9.19 -13.26 -10.66
N ARG A 269 -10.35 -12.79 -10.18
CA ARG A 269 -10.82 -11.42 -10.42
C ARG A 269 -10.52 -10.48 -9.27
N PHE A 270 -10.81 -10.88 -8.07
CA PHE A 270 -10.68 -10.06 -6.87
C PHE A 270 -9.25 -9.52 -6.64
N PRO A 271 -8.17 -10.32 -6.79
CA PRO A 271 -6.81 -9.81 -6.60
C PRO A 271 -6.43 -8.70 -7.57
N VAL A 272 -6.91 -8.73 -8.83
CA VAL A 272 -6.66 -7.67 -9.82
C VAL A 272 -7.38 -6.38 -9.42
N TRP A 273 -8.65 -6.48 -8.99
CA TRP A 273 -9.39 -5.30 -8.53
C TRP A 273 -8.72 -4.64 -7.34
N HIS A 274 -8.20 -5.43 -6.40
CA HIS A 274 -7.42 -4.94 -5.26
C HIS A 274 -6.13 -4.22 -5.67
N LEU A 275 -5.39 -4.78 -6.63
CA LEU A 275 -4.18 -4.15 -7.17
C LEU A 275 -4.48 -2.82 -7.86
N ILE A 276 -5.54 -2.78 -8.69
CA ILE A 276 -5.94 -1.56 -9.40
C ILE A 276 -6.41 -0.49 -8.40
N GLU A 277 -7.22 -0.86 -7.42
CA GLU A 277 -7.72 0.05 -6.39
C GLU A 277 -6.58 0.67 -5.59
N SER A 278 -5.69 -0.17 -5.04
CA SER A 278 -4.54 0.27 -4.23
C SER A 278 -3.60 1.18 -5.03
N TRP A 279 -3.35 0.85 -6.30
CA TRP A 279 -2.59 1.70 -7.21
C TRP A 279 -3.24 3.05 -7.45
N LEU A 280 -4.54 3.09 -7.75
CA LEU A 280 -5.30 4.34 -7.97
C LEU A 280 -5.33 5.19 -6.70
N LEU A 281 -5.57 4.59 -5.55
CA LEU A 281 -5.58 5.30 -4.27
C LEU A 281 -4.21 5.95 -3.99
N ALA A 282 -3.13 5.20 -4.13
CA ALA A 282 -1.78 5.72 -3.94
C ALA A 282 -1.47 6.84 -4.94
N LEU A 283 -1.82 6.66 -6.22
CA LEU A 283 -1.62 7.66 -7.28
C LEU A 283 -2.38 8.95 -7.01
N PHE A 284 -3.66 8.86 -6.64
CA PHE A 284 -4.50 10.04 -6.38
C PHE A 284 -4.08 10.75 -5.10
N CYS A 285 -3.76 10.01 -4.03
CA CYS A 285 -3.25 10.59 -2.79
C CYS A 285 -1.91 11.31 -3.01
N CYS A 286 -0.95 10.67 -3.68
CA CYS A 286 0.33 11.32 -4.00
C CYS A 286 0.17 12.56 -4.85
N THR A 287 -0.72 12.52 -5.85
CA THR A 287 -0.96 13.67 -6.73
C THR A 287 -1.62 14.80 -5.96
N LEU A 288 -2.64 14.51 -5.14
CA LEU A 288 -3.30 15.50 -4.29
C LEU A 288 -2.31 16.18 -3.33
N LEU A 289 -1.50 15.38 -2.62
CA LEU A 289 -0.51 15.89 -1.69
C LEU A 289 0.58 16.71 -2.40
N SER A 290 1.06 16.23 -3.54
CA SER A 290 2.08 16.91 -4.35
C SER A 290 1.57 18.26 -4.88
N CYS A 291 0.37 18.32 -5.44
CA CYS A 291 -0.23 19.56 -5.91
C CYS A 291 -0.52 20.53 -4.75
N THR A 292 -1.01 20.04 -3.62
CA THR A 292 -1.25 20.85 -2.43
C THR A 292 0.04 21.44 -1.89
N LEU A 293 1.10 20.62 -1.77
CA LEU A 293 2.43 21.08 -1.35
C LEU A 293 2.99 22.12 -2.32
N TYR A 294 2.82 21.87 -3.63
CA TYR A 294 3.26 22.83 -4.66
C TYR A 294 2.60 24.20 -4.48
N TYR A 295 1.30 24.25 -4.20
CA TYR A 295 0.56 25.50 -3.95
C TYR A 295 0.97 26.15 -2.63
N LEU A 296 1.14 25.39 -1.55
CA LEU A 296 1.56 25.91 -0.25
C LEU A 296 2.93 26.57 -0.29
N LEU A 297 3.85 26.01 -1.09
CA LEU A 297 5.24 26.51 -1.22
C LEU A 297 5.40 27.53 -2.37
N SER A 298 4.31 27.89 -3.07
CA SER A 298 4.34 28.87 -4.15
C SER A 298 4.48 30.31 -3.62
N GLY A 299 5.00 31.22 -4.45
CA GLY A 299 5.06 32.66 -4.16
C GLY A 299 5.95 33.05 -2.97
N ASN A 300 7.03 32.28 -2.72
CA ASN A 300 7.96 32.50 -1.60
C ASN A 300 7.30 32.50 -0.21
N SER A 301 6.18 31.75 -0.07
CA SER A 301 5.38 31.73 1.17
C SER A 301 6.21 31.35 2.40
N LEU A 302 7.21 30.45 2.25
CA LEU A 302 8.11 30.05 3.36
C LEU A 302 9.03 31.19 3.79
N SER A 303 9.68 31.86 2.83
CA SER A 303 10.61 32.96 3.16
C SER A 303 9.88 34.19 3.70
N GLN A 304 8.61 34.36 3.33
CA GLN A 304 7.78 35.45 3.82
C GLN A 304 7.02 35.10 5.11
N GLY A 305 7.08 33.83 5.55
CA GLY A 305 6.39 33.35 6.75
C GLY A 305 4.87 33.36 6.67
N ARG A 306 4.29 33.51 5.45
CA ARG A 306 2.83 33.60 5.25
C ARG A 306 2.41 33.00 3.93
N PHE A 307 1.31 32.25 3.95
CA PHE A 307 0.63 31.78 2.75
C PHE A 307 -0.60 32.68 2.49
N PRO A 308 -0.73 33.27 1.30
CA PRO A 308 -1.82 34.24 1.02
C PRO A 308 -3.20 33.59 0.99
N GLY A 309 -3.28 32.27 0.77
CA GLY A 309 -4.51 31.52 0.58
C GLY A 309 -4.61 30.93 -0.81
N PHE A 310 -5.59 30.03 -1.02
CA PHE A 310 -5.82 29.40 -2.32
C PHE A 310 -6.69 30.29 -3.23
N THR A 311 -6.35 30.33 -4.50
CA THR A 311 -7.20 30.92 -5.55
C THR A 311 -8.40 30.02 -5.86
N LYS A 312 -9.38 30.55 -6.58
CA LYS A 312 -10.56 29.78 -7.02
C LYS A 312 -10.14 28.56 -7.86
N ILE A 313 -9.19 28.71 -8.75
CA ILE A 313 -8.72 27.64 -9.66
C ILE A 313 -7.99 26.57 -8.86
N GLN A 314 -7.12 26.94 -7.92
CA GLN A 314 -6.41 26.02 -7.04
C GLN A 314 -7.39 25.20 -6.18
N LEU A 315 -8.41 25.85 -5.58
CA LEU A 315 -9.42 25.15 -4.80
C LEU A 315 -10.23 24.17 -5.65
N ARG A 316 -10.56 24.54 -6.88
CA ARG A 316 -11.25 23.64 -7.83
C ARG A 316 -10.38 22.42 -8.15
N HIS A 317 -9.10 22.63 -8.42
CA HIS A 317 -8.16 21.54 -8.70
C HIS A 317 -8.01 20.58 -7.52
N ILE A 318 -7.79 21.11 -6.30
CA ILE A 318 -7.73 20.31 -5.08
C ILE A 318 -9.04 19.55 -4.84
N SER A 319 -10.21 20.17 -5.14
CA SER A 319 -11.51 19.51 -5.00
C SER A 319 -11.69 18.34 -5.98
N PHE A 320 -11.25 18.47 -7.23
CA PHE A 320 -11.30 17.37 -8.20
C PHE A 320 -10.37 16.22 -7.81
N LEU A 321 -9.14 16.53 -7.39
CA LEU A 321 -8.19 15.50 -6.89
C LEU A 321 -8.69 14.85 -5.59
N GLY A 322 -9.28 15.65 -4.68
CA GLY A 322 -9.89 15.12 -3.47
C GLY A 322 -11.09 14.21 -3.76
N ALA A 323 -11.89 14.55 -4.76
CA ALA A 323 -12.99 13.69 -5.21
C ALA A 323 -12.48 12.36 -5.78
N ALA A 324 -11.39 12.38 -6.55
CA ALA A 324 -10.74 11.15 -7.04
C ALA A 324 -10.25 10.25 -5.90
N VAL A 325 -9.65 10.84 -4.85
CA VAL A 325 -9.26 10.09 -3.63
C VAL A 325 -10.49 9.48 -2.95
N MET A 326 -11.58 10.25 -2.78
CA MET A 326 -12.81 9.73 -2.15
C MET A 326 -13.45 8.61 -2.96
N LEU A 327 -13.42 8.69 -4.30
CA LEU A 327 -13.89 7.59 -5.15
C LEU A 327 -13.03 6.35 -5.04
N ALA A 328 -11.70 6.48 -4.97
CA ALA A 328 -10.82 5.35 -4.73
C ALA A 328 -11.08 4.70 -3.36
N LEU A 329 -11.27 5.51 -2.30
CA LEU A 329 -11.68 5.02 -0.98
C LEU A 329 -13.04 4.32 -1.01
N ALA A 330 -13.99 4.80 -1.81
CA ALA A 330 -15.28 4.12 -1.99
C ALA A 330 -15.09 2.73 -2.62
N CYS A 331 -14.24 2.62 -3.65
CA CYS A 331 -13.89 1.33 -4.25
C CYS A 331 -13.19 0.41 -3.24
N GLN A 332 -12.26 0.94 -2.44
CA GLN A 332 -11.57 0.19 -1.39
C GLN A 332 -12.57 -0.42 -0.40
N HIS A 333 -13.45 0.39 0.20
CA HIS A 333 -14.44 -0.11 1.16
C HIS A 333 -15.44 -1.08 0.53
N TRP A 334 -15.75 -0.90 -0.76
CA TRP A 334 -16.58 -1.85 -1.49
C TRP A 334 -15.89 -3.20 -1.64
N LEU A 335 -14.59 -3.24 -1.91
CA LEU A 335 -13.79 -4.46 -2.01
C LEU A 335 -13.50 -5.07 -0.65
N ASN A 336 -13.21 -4.28 0.39
CA ASN A 336 -12.94 -4.74 1.74
C ASN A 336 -14.06 -5.63 2.32
N ARG A 337 -15.28 -5.53 1.80
CA ARG A 337 -16.37 -6.44 2.19
C ARG A 337 -16.02 -7.90 1.90
N PHE A 338 -15.35 -8.16 0.80
CA PHE A 338 -14.90 -9.51 0.43
C PHE A 338 -13.68 -9.95 1.26
N ASP A 339 -12.83 -9.00 1.68
CA ASP A 339 -11.69 -9.27 2.56
C ASP A 339 -12.10 -9.81 3.93
N LEU A 340 -13.34 -9.57 4.36
CA LEU A 340 -13.86 -10.12 5.61
C LEU A 340 -13.84 -11.66 5.63
N LEU A 341 -13.84 -12.31 4.46
CA LEU A 341 -13.69 -13.77 4.35
C LEU A 341 -12.29 -14.26 4.70
N TYR A 342 -11.28 -13.38 4.73
CA TYR A 342 -9.88 -13.67 5.06
C TYR A 342 -9.50 -13.21 6.48
N SER A 343 -10.48 -12.92 7.31
CA SER A 343 -10.26 -12.38 8.66
C SER A 343 -9.65 -13.42 9.60
N LEU A 344 -8.74 -12.95 10.48
CA LEU A 344 -8.17 -13.72 11.59
C LEU A 344 -8.82 -13.36 12.93
N ARG A 345 -9.89 -12.58 12.94
CA ARG A 345 -10.47 -12.02 14.18
C ARG A 345 -11.26 -13.03 15.00
N GLY A 346 -11.91 -14.02 14.36
CA GLY A 346 -12.72 -15.04 15.02
C GLY A 346 -11.90 -16.22 15.54
N VAL A 347 -12.59 -17.24 16.02
CA VAL A 347 -12.00 -18.51 16.49
C VAL A 347 -11.37 -19.29 15.33
N VAL A 348 -11.96 -19.16 14.14
CA VAL A 348 -11.50 -19.81 12.92
C VAL A 348 -11.12 -18.78 11.87
N TYR A 349 -10.27 -19.16 10.93
CA TYR A 349 -9.95 -18.33 9.78
C TYR A 349 -11.21 -18.11 8.92
N GLY A 350 -11.50 -16.85 8.62
CA GLY A 350 -12.64 -16.49 7.79
C GLY A 350 -13.56 -15.46 8.43
N ALA A 351 -14.78 -15.35 7.89
CA ALA A 351 -15.78 -14.42 8.38
C ALA A 351 -16.30 -14.82 9.76
N SER A 352 -16.19 -13.92 10.73
CA SER A 352 -16.69 -14.08 12.11
C SER A 352 -17.99 -13.31 12.33
N TYR A 353 -18.61 -13.49 13.50
CA TYR A 353 -19.80 -12.73 13.92
C TYR A 353 -19.57 -11.22 13.79
N THR A 354 -18.48 -10.70 14.35
CA THR A 354 -18.16 -9.27 14.29
C THR A 354 -17.96 -8.79 12.85
N ASN A 355 -17.31 -9.58 12.02
CA ASN A 355 -17.10 -9.24 10.62
C ASN A 355 -18.42 -9.05 9.88
N ILE A 356 -19.36 -9.99 10.03
CA ILE A 356 -20.60 -9.97 9.24
C ILE A 356 -21.66 -9.05 9.84
N ARG A 357 -21.79 -9.01 11.18
CA ARG A 357 -22.86 -8.22 11.85
C ARG A 357 -22.49 -6.76 12.07
N VAL A 358 -21.19 -6.45 12.13
CA VAL A 358 -20.72 -5.09 12.45
C VAL A 358 -19.87 -4.51 11.32
N GLN A 359 -18.79 -5.18 10.92
CA GLN A 359 -17.89 -4.61 9.92
C GLN A 359 -18.52 -4.52 8.53
N LEU A 360 -19.22 -5.55 8.07
CA LEU A 360 -19.85 -5.53 6.77
C LEU A 360 -20.82 -4.36 6.57
N PRO A 361 -21.78 -4.07 7.48
CA PRO A 361 -22.60 -2.85 7.38
C PRO A 361 -21.77 -1.57 7.42
N LEU A 362 -20.71 -1.52 8.24
CA LEU A 362 -19.86 -0.34 8.37
C LEU A 362 -19.02 -0.08 7.10
N GLU A 363 -18.54 -1.12 6.43
CA GLU A 363 -17.87 -1.00 5.12
C GLU A 363 -18.84 -0.43 4.05
N VAL A 364 -20.10 -0.85 4.08
CA VAL A 364 -21.15 -0.25 3.21
C VAL A 364 -21.36 1.22 3.55
N TRP A 365 -21.47 1.58 4.82
CA TRP A 365 -21.60 2.98 5.24
C TRP A 365 -20.38 3.82 4.85
N LEU A 366 -19.16 3.31 5.02
CA LEU A 366 -17.93 3.98 4.60
C LEU A 366 -17.91 4.18 3.07
N THR A 367 -18.37 3.20 2.30
CA THR A 367 -18.54 3.34 0.85
C THR A 367 -19.48 4.48 0.51
N LEU A 368 -20.67 4.52 1.13
CA LEU A 368 -21.68 5.58 0.89
C LEU A 368 -21.16 6.96 1.29
N VAL A 369 -20.53 7.09 2.46
CA VAL A 369 -19.94 8.36 2.93
C VAL A 369 -18.84 8.82 1.98
N SER A 370 -18.02 7.92 1.47
CA SER A 370 -16.97 8.24 0.49
C SER A 370 -17.55 8.71 -0.83
N ILE A 371 -18.60 8.06 -1.34
CA ILE A 371 -19.32 8.48 -2.56
C ILE A 371 -19.96 9.87 -2.38
N VAL A 372 -20.70 10.09 -1.29
CA VAL A 372 -21.33 11.39 -0.98
C VAL A 372 -20.27 12.48 -0.86
N SER A 373 -19.14 12.18 -0.21
CA SER A 373 -18.00 13.10 -0.10
C SER A 373 -17.37 13.42 -1.44
N ALA A 374 -17.25 12.43 -2.33
CA ALA A 374 -16.76 12.62 -3.69
C ALA A 374 -17.70 13.52 -4.51
N ILE A 375 -19.01 13.24 -4.47
CA ILE A 375 -20.04 14.06 -5.15
C ILE A 375 -20.01 15.50 -4.64
N TRP A 376 -19.90 15.68 -3.33
CA TRP A 376 -19.78 17.02 -2.74
C TRP A 376 -18.56 17.77 -3.25
N LEU A 377 -17.39 17.12 -3.28
CA LEU A 377 -16.14 17.72 -3.79
C LEU A 377 -16.23 18.02 -5.29
N LEU A 378 -16.83 17.14 -6.10
CA LEU A 378 -17.11 17.38 -7.52
C LEU A 378 -18.04 18.58 -7.70
N TYR A 379 -19.15 18.64 -6.96
CA TYR A 379 -20.08 19.76 -7.00
C TYR A 379 -19.36 21.08 -6.69
N LYS A 380 -18.49 21.12 -5.65
CA LYS A 380 -17.68 22.30 -5.33
C LYS A 380 -16.61 22.61 -6.38
N GLY A 381 -16.05 21.58 -7.01
CA GLY A 381 -15.14 21.72 -8.14
C GLY A 381 -15.81 22.40 -9.34
N PHE A 382 -17.03 22.02 -9.70
CA PHE A 382 -17.78 22.60 -10.84
C PHE A 382 -18.37 23.97 -10.52
N THR A 383 -19.13 24.11 -9.44
CA THR A 383 -19.82 25.39 -9.11
C THR A 383 -18.85 26.43 -8.58
N GLY A 384 -17.68 26.04 -8.13
CA GLY A 384 -16.76 26.90 -7.42
C GLY A 384 -17.33 27.35 -6.06
N TYR A 385 -16.53 28.10 -5.33
CA TYR A 385 -16.88 28.61 -4.00
C TYR A 385 -17.62 29.96 -4.05
N ARG A 386 -18.46 30.17 -5.09
CA ARG A 386 -19.06 31.46 -5.48
C ARG A 386 -20.01 32.06 -4.45
N ASN A 387 -20.82 31.25 -3.75
CA ASN A 387 -21.90 31.72 -2.88
C ASN A 387 -21.51 32.09 -1.45
N LEU A 388 -20.21 32.19 -1.14
CA LEU A 388 -19.74 32.49 0.20
C LEU A 388 -19.10 33.90 0.28
N GLN A 389 -19.78 34.89 -0.32
CA GLN A 389 -19.38 36.30 -0.24
C GLN A 389 -19.56 36.92 1.16
N LEU A 390 -19.94 36.16 2.17
CA LEU A 390 -20.00 36.64 3.55
C LEU A 390 -18.58 36.89 4.10
N GLN A 391 -18.15 38.12 3.97
CA GLN A 391 -16.83 38.69 4.23
C GLN A 391 -16.28 38.42 5.65
N LYS A 392 -17.08 37.94 6.60
CA LYS A 392 -16.67 37.72 8.02
C LYS A 392 -16.34 36.25 8.39
N ARG A 393 -16.41 35.27 7.46
CA ARG A 393 -16.23 33.84 7.80
C ARG A 393 -15.26 33.10 6.86
N LYS A 394 -14.02 33.61 6.73
CA LYS A 394 -12.95 32.98 5.91
C LYS A 394 -12.65 31.53 6.34
N ILE A 395 -12.80 31.23 7.63
CA ILE A 395 -12.58 29.89 8.21
C ILE A 395 -13.57 28.84 7.65
N LYS A 396 -14.83 29.23 7.39
CA LYS A 396 -15.87 28.29 6.86
C LYS A 396 -15.52 27.68 5.49
N LYS A 397 -14.67 28.30 4.69
CA LYS A 397 -14.32 27.81 3.34
C LYS A 397 -13.31 26.65 3.39
N ILE A 398 -12.35 26.70 4.32
CA ILE A 398 -11.44 25.55 4.55
C ILE A 398 -12.20 24.39 5.21
N ILE A 399 -13.04 24.67 6.20
CA ILE A 399 -13.89 23.67 6.83
C ILE A 399 -14.73 22.96 5.75
N LEU A 400 -15.27 23.68 4.79
CA LEU A 400 -16.10 23.11 3.71
C LEU A 400 -15.31 22.19 2.76
N LEU A 401 -14.01 22.45 2.56
CA LEU A 401 -13.12 21.58 1.78
C LEU A 401 -12.66 20.36 2.59
N ILE A 402 -12.39 20.56 3.88
CA ILE A 402 -11.89 19.50 4.77
C ILE A 402 -13.03 18.63 5.31
N PHE A 403 -14.26 19.16 5.37
CA PHE A 403 -15.44 18.48 5.92
C PHE A 403 -15.65 17.05 5.39
N PRO A 404 -15.57 16.76 4.08
CA PRO A 404 -15.72 15.40 3.59
C PRO A 404 -14.67 14.43 4.15
N PHE A 405 -13.43 14.88 4.28
CA PHE A 405 -12.34 14.08 4.84
C PHE A 405 -12.50 13.85 6.36
N THR A 406 -12.92 14.88 7.09
CA THR A 406 -13.17 14.76 8.54
C THR A 406 -14.40 13.89 8.82
N LEU A 407 -15.44 14.00 8.01
CA LEU A 407 -16.61 13.12 8.10
C LEU A 407 -16.21 11.66 7.86
N TYR A 408 -15.48 11.38 6.79
CA TYR A 408 -14.98 10.05 6.49
C TYR A 408 -14.12 9.49 7.63
N LEU A 409 -13.14 10.28 8.11
CA LEU A 409 -12.26 9.88 9.20
C LEU A 409 -13.03 9.60 10.49
N SER A 410 -14.05 10.42 10.80
CA SER A 410 -14.90 10.20 11.99
C SER A 410 -15.64 8.87 11.90
N VAL A 411 -16.24 8.57 10.74
CA VAL A 411 -16.95 7.28 10.53
C VAL A 411 -15.98 6.11 10.58
N LEU A 412 -14.78 6.26 10.01
CA LEU A 412 -13.72 5.24 10.07
C LEU A 412 -13.29 4.93 11.53
N VAL A 413 -13.08 5.96 12.34
CA VAL A 413 -12.72 5.79 13.77
C VAL A 413 -13.87 5.12 14.53
N ILE A 414 -15.10 5.56 14.33
CA ILE A 414 -16.31 4.96 14.95
C ILE A 414 -16.43 3.49 14.55
N SER A 415 -16.18 3.16 13.27
CA SER A 415 -16.21 1.80 12.74
C SER A 415 -15.22 0.88 13.48
N ASN A 416 -13.99 1.33 13.67
CA ASN A 416 -12.97 0.56 14.37
C ASN A 416 -13.31 0.38 15.86
N ILE A 417 -13.77 1.43 16.52
CA ILE A 417 -14.19 1.36 17.93
C ILE A 417 -15.37 0.42 18.07
N ALA A 418 -16.41 0.53 17.24
CA ALA A 418 -17.60 -0.31 17.29
C ALA A 418 -17.25 -1.79 17.09
N SER A 419 -16.42 -2.11 16.09
CA SER A 419 -15.98 -3.48 15.80
C SER A 419 -15.21 -4.08 16.98
N THR A 420 -14.30 -3.30 17.57
CA THR A 420 -13.49 -3.72 18.71
C THR A 420 -14.36 -3.90 19.95
N THR A 421 -15.26 -2.96 20.22
CA THR A 421 -16.18 -3.02 21.38
C THR A 421 -17.09 -4.24 21.31
N VAL A 422 -17.69 -4.51 20.14
CA VAL A 422 -18.56 -5.68 19.96
C VAL A 422 -17.78 -6.98 20.12
N GLN A 423 -16.55 -7.06 19.60
CA GLN A 423 -15.72 -8.25 19.76
C GLN A 423 -15.44 -8.54 21.24
N TYR A 424 -14.99 -7.56 22.02
CA TYR A 424 -14.60 -7.76 23.41
C TYR A 424 -15.78 -7.88 24.39
N LEU A 425 -16.85 -7.10 24.20
CA LEU A 425 -17.95 -7.04 25.16
C LEU A 425 -19.13 -7.98 24.83
N ILE A 426 -19.30 -8.36 23.55
CA ILE A 426 -20.46 -9.14 23.12
C ILE A 426 -20.06 -10.54 22.66
N VAL A 427 -18.97 -10.65 21.87
CA VAL A 427 -18.58 -11.94 21.29
C VAL A 427 -17.75 -12.75 22.27
N GLN A 428 -16.65 -12.23 22.78
CA GLN A 428 -15.75 -12.98 23.67
C GLN A 428 -16.45 -13.59 24.91
N PRO A 429 -17.38 -12.91 25.61
CA PRO A 429 -18.06 -13.53 26.77
C PRO A 429 -18.97 -14.71 26.41
N ASN A 430 -19.42 -14.80 25.13
CA ASN A 430 -20.32 -15.86 24.66
C ASN A 430 -19.92 -16.32 23.25
N GLU A 431 -18.64 -16.63 23.09
CA GLU A 431 -17.99 -16.86 21.82
C GLU A 431 -18.60 -18.03 21.07
N LEU A 432 -18.76 -19.18 21.73
CA LEU A 432 -19.28 -20.38 21.08
C LEU A 432 -20.68 -20.18 20.49
N ALA A 433 -21.58 -19.53 21.21
CA ALA A 433 -22.95 -19.30 20.74
C ALA A 433 -23.00 -18.30 19.57
N LYS A 434 -22.11 -17.29 19.57
CA LYS A 434 -22.05 -16.26 18.54
C LYS A 434 -21.31 -16.74 17.28
N GLU A 435 -20.22 -17.48 17.46
CA GLU A 435 -19.36 -17.93 16.34
C GLU A 435 -19.81 -19.27 15.74
N ARG A 436 -20.68 -20.04 16.40
CA ARG A 436 -21.15 -21.36 15.97
C ARG A 436 -21.57 -21.42 14.49
N PRO A 437 -22.40 -20.53 13.93
CA PRO A 437 -22.79 -20.60 12.52
C PRO A 437 -21.62 -20.43 11.55
N TYR A 438 -20.60 -19.66 11.95
CA TYR A 438 -19.40 -19.41 11.16
C TYR A 438 -18.42 -20.58 11.24
N ILE A 439 -18.30 -21.19 12.42
CA ILE A 439 -17.52 -22.43 12.62
C ILE A 439 -18.12 -23.58 11.80
N GLU A 440 -19.44 -23.77 11.82
CA GLU A 440 -20.14 -24.79 11.02
C GLU A 440 -19.87 -24.63 9.52
N ARG A 441 -19.89 -23.38 8.99
CA ARG A 441 -19.52 -23.10 7.60
C ARG A 441 -18.06 -23.43 7.33
N SER A 442 -17.13 -23.02 8.21
CA SER A 442 -15.71 -23.31 8.06
C SER A 442 -15.44 -24.82 8.03
N ILE A 443 -16.09 -25.61 8.90
CA ILE A 443 -16.00 -27.06 8.92
C ILE A 443 -16.51 -27.65 7.59
N ALA A 444 -17.67 -27.21 7.11
CA ALA A 444 -18.26 -27.71 5.87
C ALA A 444 -17.33 -27.46 4.66
N PHE A 445 -16.79 -26.24 4.53
CA PHE A 445 -15.86 -25.91 3.44
C PHE A 445 -14.52 -26.61 3.55
N THR A 446 -13.98 -26.77 4.76
CA THR A 446 -12.75 -27.53 5.00
C THR A 446 -12.93 -29.00 4.59
N ARG A 447 -14.03 -29.62 5.00
CA ARG A 447 -14.34 -31.00 4.60
C ARG A 447 -14.45 -31.16 3.09
N GLN A 448 -15.08 -30.19 2.42
CA GLN A 448 -15.20 -30.20 0.97
C GLN A 448 -13.85 -29.98 0.28
N ALA A 449 -13.05 -29.00 0.74
CA ALA A 449 -11.76 -28.66 0.15
C ALA A 449 -10.75 -29.81 0.22
N PHE A 450 -10.75 -30.56 1.31
CA PHE A 450 -9.85 -31.69 1.53
C PHE A 450 -10.50 -33.05 1.20
N ASN A 451 -11.70 -33.06 0.59
CA ASN A 451 -12.44 -34.26 0.23
C ASN A 451 -12.71 -35.21 1.43
N LEU A 452 -12.83 -34.63 2.63
CA LEU A 452 -13.07 -35.39 3.87
C LEU A 452 -14.51 -35.94 3.99
N ASN A 453 -15.44 -35.48 3.13
CA ASN A 453 -16.81 -35.97 3.09
C ASN A 453 -16.89 -37.44 2.65
N ASN A 454 -15.85 -37.97 2.00
CA ASN A 454 -15.76 -39.38 1.56
C ASN A 454 -15.21 -40.27 2.67
N ILE A 455 -14.87 -39.74 3.86
CA ILE A 455 -14.42 -40.55 4.98
C ILE A 455 -15.63 -41.18 5.67
N GLU A 456 -15.69 -42.48 5.67
CA GLU A 456 -16.70 -43.25 6.40
C GLU A 456 -16.33 -43.27 7.89
N THR A 457 -17.18 -42.66 8.73
CA THR A 457 -17.00 -42.68 10.17
C THR A 457 -17.81 -43.78 10.82
N LYS A 458 -17.14 -44.66 11.57
CA LYS A 458 -17.79 -45.74 12.32
C LYS A 458 -17.69 -45.47 13.82
N THR A 459 -18.78 -45.61 14.54
CA THR A 459 -18.77 -45.51 15.99
C THR A 459 -18.03 -46.72 16.55
N PHE A 460 -16.94 -46.47 17.23
CA PHE A 460 -16.19 -47.49 17.97
C PHE A 460 -16.53 -47.40 19.45
N ASN A 461 -17.07 -48.47 20.02
CA ASN A 461 -17.30 -48.57 21.46
C ASN A 461 -16.15 -49.39 22.08
N PRO A 462 -15.18 -48.78 22.75
CA PRO A 462 -14.05 -49.46 23.35
C PRO A 462 -14.55 -50.26 24.56
N GLN A 463 -14.75 -51.56 24.35
CA GLN A 463 -14.96 -52.48 25.46
C GLN A 463 -13.59 -52.81 26.03
N GLY A 464 -13.38 -52.57 27.32
CA GLY A 464 -12.08 -52.71 27.98
C GLY A 464 -11.57 -54.14 28.15
N GLU A 465 -12.12 -55.10 27.39
CA GLU A 465 -11.82 -56.54 27.46
C GLU A 465 -10.83 -56.96 26.37
N LEU A 466 -9.57 -56.51 26.49
CA LEU A 466 -8.53 -56.95 25.59
C LEU A 466 -8.05 -58.35 26.01
N THR A 467 -8.23 -59.35 25.15
CA THR A 467 -7.81 -60.72 25.37
C THR A 467 -6.45 -61.00 24.72
N ALA A 468 -5.78 -62.08 25.19
CA ALA A 468 -4.54 -62.53 24.55
C ALA A 468 -4.75 -62.94 23.08
N ALA A 469 -5.94 -63.44 22.73
CA ALA A 469 -6.26 -63.78 21.36
C ALA A 469 -6.40 -62.54 20.46
N ASP A 470 -6.93 -61.45 20.99
CA ASP A 470 -7.04 -60.18 20.26
C ASP A 470 -5.65 -59.58 19.98
N ILE A 471 -4.72 -59.69 20.93
CA ILE A 471 -3.34 -59.24 20.75
C ILE A 471 -2.65 -60.07 19.67
N GLN A 472 -2.83 -61.41 19.69
CA GLN A 472 -2.24 -62.29 18.68
C GLN A 472 -2.83 -62.08 17.28
N SER A 473 -4.15 -61.85 17.17
CA SER A 473 -4.80 -61.57 15.88
C SER A 473 -4.42 -60.23 15.30
N ASN A 474 -4.04 -59.26 16.14
CA ASN A 474 -3.63 -57.91 15.72
C ASN A 474 -2.09 -57.70 15.71
N ASN A 475 -1.34 -58.75 15.38
CA ASN A 475 0.12 -58.78 15.38
C ASN A 475 0.74 -57.59 14.58
N LEU A 476 0.13 -57.19 13.44
CA LEU A 476 0.56 -56.03 12.66
C LEU A 476 0.48 -54.72 13.44
N THR A 477 -0.59 -54.51 14.21
CA THR A 477 -0.73 -53.34 15.07
C THR A 477 0.34 -53.33 16.15
N ILE A 478 0.56 -54.49 16.82
CA ILE A 478 1.55 -54.65 17.89
C ILE A 478 2.94 -54.38 17.38
N LYS A 479 3.34 -54.95 16.22
CA LYS A 479 4.62 -54.73 15.59
C LYS A 479 4.87 -53.27 15.18
N ASN A 480 3.80 -52.48 14.97
CA ASN A 480 3.88 -51.08 14.56
C ASN A 480 3.65 -50.12 15.71
N ILE A 481 3.51 -50.56 16.94
CA ILE A 481 3.46 -49.67 18.10
C ILE A 481 4.79 -48.96 18.23
N ARG A 482 4.75 -47.65 18.25
CA ARG A 482 5.95 -46.82 18.43
C ARG A 482 6.43 -46.92 19.85
N LEU A 483 7.60 -47.56 20.05
CA LEU A 483 8.23 -47.71 21.36
C LEU A 483 9.11 -46.50 21.74
N TRP A 484 9.53 -45.73 20.75
CA TRP A 484 10.42 -44.58 20.94
C TRP A 484 9.91 -43.31 20.30
N ASP A 485 10.20 -42.18 20.95
CA ASP A 485 9.97 -40.83 20.43
C ASP A 485 11.03 -40.52 19.36
N THR A 486 10.62 -39.74 18.34
CA THR A 486 11.52 -39.27 17.27
C THR A 486 12.59 -38.30 17.78
N ARG A 487 12.30 -37.54 18.84
CA ARG A 487 13.20 -36.53 19.42
C ARG A 487 14.54 -37.09 19.90
N PRO A 488 14.63 -38.19 20.69
CA PRO A 488 15.90 -38.78 21.09
C PRO A 488 16.72 -39.27 19.90
N ILE A 489 16.06 -39.81 18.86
CA ILE A 489 16.74 -40.29 17.65
C ILE A 489 17.37 -39.12 16.89
N LEU A 490 16.61 -38.01 16.74
CA LEU A 490 17.15 -36.77 16.15
C LEU A 490 18.34 -36.23 16.91
N GLN A 491 18.28 -36.21 18.24
CA GLN A 491 19.40 -35.79 19.07
C GLN A 491 20.63 -36.70 18.88
N THR A 492 20.41 -38.00 18.85
CA THR A 492 21.47 -38.99 18.61
C THR A 492 22.09 -38.83 17.23
N ASN A 493 21.28 -38.68 16.19
CA ASN A 493 21.74 -38.43 14.83
C ASN A 493 22.54 -37.12 14.73
N ARG A 494 22.09 -36.07 15.39
CA ARG A 494 22.83 -34.80 15.47
C ARG A 494 24.19 -35.00 16.19
N GLN A 495 24.22 -35.74 17.28
CA GLN A 495 25.47 -35.98 18.02
C GLN A 495 26.46 -36.88 17.28
N LEU A 496 25.96 -37.95 16.64
CA LEU A 496 26.83 -38.96 16.01
C LEU A 496 27.17 -38.65 14.56
N GLN A 497 26.27 -38.02 13.83
CA GLN A 497 26.38 -37.81 12.38
C GLN A 497 26.69 -36.35 11.98
N GLN A 498 26.54 -35.41 12.89
CA GLN A 498 26.87 -34.01 12.67
C GLN A 498 28.35 -33.72 13.00
N ILE A 499 29.23 -34.64 12.66
CA ILE A 499 30.69 -34.47 12.81
C ILE A 499 31.20 -33.30 11.95
N ARG A 500 30.47 -32.97 10.88
CA ARG A 500 30.76 -31.85 10.01
C ARG A 500 29.61 -30.83 10.08
N PRO A 501 29.91 -29.56 10.38
CA PRO A 501 28.91 -28.54 10.69
C PRO A 501 27.98 -28.17 9.52
N TYR A 502 28.24 -28.64 8.31
CA TYR A 502 27.40 -28.43 7.15
C TYR A 502 26.30 -29.48 6.97
N TYR A 503 26.27 -30.55 7.77
CA TYR A 503 25.17 -31.49 7.78
C TYR A 503 24.16 -31.15 8.88
N GLN A 504 22.88 -31.19 8.55
CA GLN A 504 21.79 -30.96 9.50
C GLN A 504 20.73 -32.06 9.41
N PHE A 505 20.09 -32.36 10.54
CA PHE A 505 18.89 -33.20 10.62
C PHE A 505 17.77 -32.35 11.16
N TYR A 506 16.80 -32.00 10.31
CA TYR A 506 15.68 -31.13 10.69
C TYR A 506 14.60 -31.92 11.39
N ASP A 507 14.16 -33.02 10.78
CA ASP A 507 13.07 -33.82 11.29
C ASP A 507 13.34 -35.32 11.14
N ALA A 508 12.46 -36.13 11.74
CA ALA A 508 12.50 -37.59 11.61
C ALA A 508 11.08 -38.10 11.37
N ASP A 509 10.87 -38.68 10.21
CA ASP A 509 9.60 -39.21 9.77
C ASP A 509 9.43 -40.68 10.15
N ILE A 510 8.18 -41.07 10.36
CA ILE A 510 7.79 -42.46 10.62
C ILE A 510 7.17 -43.03 9.35
N ASP A 511 7.81 -44.06 8.81
CA ASP A 511 7.34 -44.72 7.60
C ASP A 511 7.29 -46.25 7.79
N ARG A 512 6.78 -46.99 6.81
CA ARG A 512 6.60 -48.44 6.88
C ARG A 512 7.22 -49.11 5.67
N TYR A 513 8.23 -49.94 5.91
CA TYR A 513 8.98 -50.66 4.89
C TYR A 513 8.86 -52.17 5.03
N LEU A 514 8.96 -52.86 3.90
CA LEU A 514 9.11 -54.32 3.85
C LEU A 514 10.58 -54.63 4.14
N LEU A 515 10.87 -55.10 5.34
CA LEU A 515 12.24 -55.41 5.77
C LEU A 515 12.64 -56.89 5.58
N SER A 516 11.94 -57.65 4.70
CA SER A 516 12.30 -59.02 4.43
C SER A 516 13.49 -59.16 3.48
N LYS A 517 14.38 -60.07 3.78
CA LYS A 517 15.51 -60.48 2.91
C LYS A 517 15.11 -61.59 1.92
N GLU A 518 13.89 -62.09 2.00
CA GLU A 518 13.42 -63.18 1.11
C GLU A 518 12.92 -62.63 -0.24
N PRO A 519 13.18 -63.36 -1.35
CA PRO A 519 12.83 -62.88 -2.69
C PRO A 519 11.31 -62.84 -2.99
N ASN A 520 10.46 -63.38 -2.11
CA ASN A 520 9.01 -63.38 -2.27
C ASN A 520 8.35 -62.31 -1.38
N PHE A 521 8.25 -61.12 -1.90
CA PHE A 521 7.72 -59.94 -1.20
C PHE A 521 6.18 -60.03 -0.92
N ALA A 522 5.46 -61.01 -1.44
CA ALA A 522 4.02 -61.08 -1.33
C ALA A 522 3.47 -61.28 0.09
N ASN A 523 4.27 -61.83 1.01
CA ASN A 523 3.88 -62.13 2.40
C ASN A 523 4.75 -61.41 3.46
N ALA A 524 5.57 -60.44 3.08
CA ALA A 524 6.39 -59.74 4.03
C ALA A 524 5.60 -58.67 4.79
N ASP A 525 5.68 -58.71 6.12
CA ASP A 525 5.07 -57.70 7.00
C ASP A 525 5.73 -56.34 6.85
N LYS A 526 4.95 -55.28 6.68
CA LYS A 526 5.45 -53.90 6.77
C LYS A 526 5.81 -53.58 8.22
N GLN A 527 7.04 -53.19 8.44
CA GLN A 527 7.53 -52.73 9.75
C GLN A 527 7.70 -51.25 9.79
N GLN A 528 7.38 -50.64 10.93
CA GLN A 528 7.56 -49.22 11.17
C GLN A 528 9.05 -48.91 11.35
N VAL A 529 9.54 -47.92 10.64
CA VAL A 529 10.91 -47.42 10.75
C VAL A 529 10.87 -45.91 10.98
N ILE A 530 11.94 -45.37 11.58
CA ILE A 530 12.12 -43.93 11.74
C ILE A 530 13.27 -43.52 10.82
N ILE A 531 13.00 -42.57 9.95
CA ILE A 531 13.91 -42.08 8.93
C ILE A 531 14.15 -40.59 9.15
N ALA A 532 15.39 -40.17 9.15
CA ALA A 532 15.76 -38.76 9.17
C ALA A 532 16.72 -38.50 8.00
N ALA A 533 16.37 -37.54 7.15
CA ALA A 533 17.26 -37.12 6.08
C ALA A 533 18.43 -36.32 6.65
N ARG A 534 19.63 -36.59 6.13
CA ARG A 534 20.82 -35.79 6.38
C ARG A 534 20.95 -34.77 5.26
N GLU A 535 20.68 -33.53 5.59
CA GLU A 535 20.70 -32.42 4.65
C GLU A 535 22.01 -31.63 4.71
N LEU A 536 22.38 -31.02 3.58
CA LEU A 536 23.60 -30.20 3.42
C LEU A 536 23.26 -28.72 3.65
#